data_8fc3bc5f2230540a4e6f0f626b02503a
#
_entry.id   8fc3bc5f2230540a4e6f0f626b02503a
#
_cell.length_a   1.000
_cell.length_b   1.000
_cell.length_c   1.000
_cell.angle_alpha   90.00
_cell.angle_beta   90.00
_cell.angle_gamma   90.00
#
_symmetry.space_group_name_H-M   'P 1'
#
loop_
_entity.id
_entity.type
_entity.pdbx_description
1 polymer ?
#
loop_
_entity_poly.entity_id
_entity_poly.type
_entity_poly.pdbx_seq_one_letter_code
_entity_poly.pdbx_strand_id
1 'polypeptide(L)' 'MSTIHNADRIIVIDAGRIAEQGTHSELMAKGGIYAKLIEMQSLA' A
#
# COMPACT_ATOMS: atom_id res chain seq x y z
N MET A 1 -9.98 1.25 -5.38
CA MET A 1 -8.69 1.10 -4.67
C MET A 1 -7.55 1.51 -5.58
N SER A 2 -6.68 2.37 -5.08
CA SER A 2 -5.56 2.89 -5.86
C SER A 2 -4.34 3.05 -4.98
N THR A 3 -3.17 3.01 -5.60
CA THR A 3 -1.93 3.31 -4.90
C THR A 3 -1.21 4.43 -5.62
N ILE A 4 -0.72 5.39 -4.86
CA ILE A 4 0.03 6.52 -5.40
C ILE A 4 1.42 6.49 -4.79
N HIS A 5 2.43 6.52 -5.66
CA HIS A 5 3.82 6.56 -5.23
C HIS A 5 4.34 7.97 -5.40
N ASN A 6 4.79 8.56 -4.32
CA ASN A 6 5.28 9.94 -4.32
C ASN A 6 6.61 9.97 -3.58
N ALA A 7 7.71 10.07 -4.33
CA ALA A 7 9.06 10.01 -3.78
C ALA A 7 9.23 8.72 -2.96
N ASP A 8 9.42 8.85 -1.66
CA ASP A 8 9.60 7.69 -0.79
C ASP A 8 8.31 7.30 -0.08
N ARG A 9 7.22 7.93 -0.44
CA ARG A 9 5.97 7.73 0.27
C ARG A 9 4.93 7.10 -0.63
N ILE A 10 4.18 6.17 -0.06
CA ILE A 10 3.13 5.47 -0.77
C ILE A 10 1.81 5.79 -0.08
N ILE A 11 0.80 6.11 -0.88
CA ILE A 11 -0.53 6.39 -0.37
C ILE A 11 -1.49 5.39 -1.01
N VAL A 12 -2.21 4.67 -0.17
CA VAL A 12 -3.22 3.71 -0.62
C VAL A 12 -4.59 4.33 -0.43
N ILE A 13 -5.34 4.45 -1.52
CA ILE A 13 -6.67 5.06 -1.50
C ILE A 13 -7.70 3.97 -1.74
N ASP A 14 -8.72 3.94 -0.91
CA ASP A 14 -9.80 2.98 -1.03
C ASP A 14 -11.12 3.68 -0.74
N ALA A 15 -12.10 3.48 -1.61
CA ALA A 15 -13.42 4.10 -1.49
C ALA A 15 -13.34 5.62 -1.37
N GLY A 16 -12.42 6.24 -2.10
CA GLY A 16 -12.25 7.69 -2.11
C GLY A 16 -11.59 8.25 -0.87
N ARG A 17 -10.98 7.39 -0.06
CA ARG A 17 -10.32 7.80 1.18
C ARG A 17 -8.92 7.22 1.24
N ILE A 18 -8.06 7.90 1.99
CA ILE A 18 -6.73 7.37 2.25
C ILE A 18 -6.85 6.26 3.29
N ALA A 19 -6.60 5.03 2.86
CA ALA A 19 -6.68 3.88 3.76
C ALA A 19 -5.37 3.68 4.50
N GLU A 20 -4.25 3.86 3.80
CA GLU A 20 -2.92 3.70 4.38
C GLU A 20 -1.98 4.68 3.73
N GLN A 21 -0.92 5.03 4.44
CA GLN A 21 0.15 5.85 3.87
C GLN A 21 1.43 5.63 4.65
N GLY A 22 2.54 5.75 3.97
CA GLY A 22 3.86 5.57 4.57
C GLY A 22 4.85 5.06 3.55
N THR A 23 6.02 4.63 4.02
CA THR A 23 7.03 4.04 3.15
C THR A 23 6.65 2.60 2.86
N HIS A 24 7.32 2.01 1.87
CA HIS A 24 7.12 0.60 1.55
C HIS A 24 7.29 -0.28 2.79
N SER A 25 8.38 -0.07 3.52
CA SER A 25 8.66 -0.86 4.71
C SER A 25 7.58 -0.69 5.78
N GLU A 26 7.13 0.54 5.97
CA GLU A 26 6.08 0.80 6.96
C GLU A 26 4.77 0.11 6.60
N LEU A 27 4.39 0.17 5.34
CA LEU A 27 3.14 -0.44 4.90
C LEU A 27 3.22 -1.97 4.94
N MET A 28 4.37 -2.52 4.60
CA MET A 28 4.56 -3.97 4.69
C MET A 28 4.49 -4.45 6.13
N ALA A 29 5.09 -3.70 7.05
CA ALA A 29 5.06 -4.04 8.47
C ALA A 29 3.65 -3.93 9.04
N LYS A 30 2.86 -3.02 8.50
CA LYS A 30 1.48 -2.82 8.95
C LYS A 30 0.60 -4.03 8.63
N GLY A 31 0.89 -4.72 7.54
CA GLY A 31 0.14 -5.91 7.16
C GLY A 31 -1.27 -5.61 6.69
N GLY A 32 -1.49 -4.42 6.14
CA GLY A 32 -2.81 -4.02 5.67
C GLY A 32 -3.01 -4.25 4.18
N ILE A 33 -3.71 -3.31 3.53
CA ILE A 33 -4.07 -3.43 2.11
C ILE A 33 -2.84 -3.52 1.22
N TYR A 34 -1.87 -2.65 1.45
CA TYR A 34 -0.67 -2.61 0.62
C TYR A 34 0.11 -3.93 0.69
N ALA A 35 0.32 -4.44 1.90
CA ALA A 35 1.04 -5.69 2.08
C ALA A 35 0.33 -6.83 1.36
N LYS A 36 -0.99 -6.86 1.42
CA LYS A 36 -1.78 -7.87 0.77
C LYS A 36 -1.67 -7.78 -0.75
N LEU A 37 -1.65 -6.58 -1.30
CA LEU A 37 -1.49 -6.39 -2.74
C LEU A 37 -0.14 -6.90 -3.22
N ILE A 38 0.92 -6.59 -2.48
CA ILE A 38 2.26 -7.05 -2.83
C ILE A 38 2.34 -8.57 -2.74
N GLU A 39 1.75 -9.14 -1.70
CA GLU A 39 1.74 -10.57 -1.50
C GLU A 39 1.04 -11.28 -2.66
N MET A 40 -0.07 -10.73 -3.14
CA MET A 40 -0.78 -11.30 -4.27
C MET A 40 0.05 -11.27 -5.55
N GLN A 41 0.84 -10.22 -5.74
CA GLN A 41 1.71 -10.12 -6.90
C GLN A 41 2.87 -11.12 -6.83
N SER A 42 3.27 -11.49 -5.64
CA SER A 42 4.37 -12.43 -5.43
C SER A 42 3.96 -13.88 -5.65
N LEU A 43 2.68 -14.15 -5.73
CA LEU A 43 2.15 -15.49 -5.90
C LEU A 43 2.06 -15.92 -7.38
N ALA A 44 2.90 -15.42 -8.19
CA ALA A 44 2.89 -15.73 -9.62
C ALA A 44 3.19 -17.21 -9.89
#